data_467e863a0c650aef16f6695ce646420b
#
_entry.id   467e863a0c650aef16f6695ce646420b
#
_cell.length_a   1.000
_cell.length_b   1.000
_cell.length_c   1.000
_cell.angle_alpha   90.00
_cell.angle_beta   90.00
_cell.angle_gamma   90.00
#
_symmetry.space_group_name_H-M   'P 1'
#
loop_
_entity.id
_entity.type
_entity.pdbx_description
1 polymer ?
#
loop_
_entity_poly.entity_id
_entity_poly.type
_entity_poly.pdbx_seq_one_letter_code
_entity_poly.pdbx_strand_id
1 'polypeptide(L)'
;ETIPPQHESSVVHGDYRLDNMIFRPDSNEVLAVLDWELSTLGDPIADFSYLMLNWHNPHDGRAGLEGLDLKELGIPSQDEAVERYVARTGYPVPPMDWYFAYNLFRLAGIMQGIKKRVIDGTASSAHAKSMSERVAPLVDRAYQFATAAGMD
;
A
#
# COMPACT_ATOMS: atom_id res chain seq x y z
N GLU A 1 -10.65 -19.70 9.08
CA GLU A 1 -10.84 -18.58 8.15
C GLU A 1 -10.12 -17.36 8.72
N THR A 2 -9.15 -16.80 7.97
CA THR A 2 -8.20 -15.79 8.46
C THR A 2 -8.58 -14.36 8.07
N ILE A 3 -9.72 -14.18 7.37
CA ILE A 3 -10.22 -12.86 6.96
C ILE A 3 -10.56 -12.05 8.22
N PRO A 4 -9.97 -10.87 8.43
CA PRO A 4 -10.33 -10.01 9.55
C PRO A 4 -11.80 -9.63 9.52
N PRO A 5 -12.46 -9.50 10.68
CA PRO A 5 -13.84 -9.02 10.73
C PRO A 5 -13.88 -7.57 10.25
N GLN A 6 -14.74 -7.28 9.29
CA GLN A 6 -15.00 -5.91 8.88
C GLN A 6 -15.93 -5.23 9.89
N HIS A 7 -15.46 -4.17 10.53
CA HIS A 7 -16.23 -3.45 11.53
C HIS A 7 -17.02 -2.29 10.94
N GLU A 8 -16.47 -1.63 9.92
CA GLU A 8 -17.04 -0.44 9.31
C GLU A 8 -16.94 -0.52 7.78
N SER A 9 -17.84 0.20 7.11
CA SER A 9 -17.78 0.45 5.68
C SER A 9 -17.69 1.93 5.43
N SER A 10 -16.71 2.36 4.66
CA SER A 10 -16.54 3.73 4.24
C SER A 10 -16.22 3.81 2.74
N VAL A 11 -16.15 5.03 2.22
CA VAL A 11 -15.55 5.24 0.90
C VAL A 11 -14.05 4.99 1.04
N VAL A 12 -13.55 3.98 0.32
CA VAL A 12 -12.12 3.70 0.19
C VAL A 12 -11.63 4.20 -1.16
N HIS A 13 -10.43 4.74 -1.18
CA HIS A 13 -9.80 5.29 -2.38
C HIS A 13 -9.36 4.20 -3.36
N GLY A 14 -8.84 3.10 -2.83
CA GLY A 14 -8.35 1.96 -3.60
C GLY A 14 -6.91 2.09 -4.11
N ASP A 15 -6.33 3.30 -4.13
CA ASP A 15 -4.91 3.58 -4.43
C ASP A 15 -4.39 4.75 -3.57
N TYR A 16 -4.61 4.66 -2.25
CA TYR A 16 -4.27 5.73 -1.30
C TYR A 16 -2.76 5.77 -1.04
N ARG A 17 -2.08 6.73 -1.71
CA ARG A 17 -0.63 6.87 -1.68
C ARG A 17 -0.22 8.34 -1.84
N LEU A 18 1.01 8.68 -1.44
CA LEU A 18 1.50 10.07 -1.48
C LEU A 18 1.51 10.67 -2.89
N ASP A 19 1.74 9.86 -3.93
CA ASP A 19 1.72 10.31 -5.32
C ASP A 19 0.33 10.81 -5.77
N ASN A 20 -0.73 10.39 -5.09
CA ASN A 20 -2.11 10.80 -5.35
C ASN A 20 -2.54 11.95 -4.43
N MET A 21 -1.61 12.69 -3.85
CA MET A 21 -1.89 13.83 -2.97
C MET A 21 -1.23 15.09 -3.47
N ILE A 22 -1.94 16.21 -3.37
CA ILE A 22 -1.39 17.54 -3.57
C ILE A 22 -1.14 18.16 -2.21
N PHE A 23 0.10 18.53 -1.96
CA PHE A 23 0.50 19.23 -0.74
C PHE A 23 0.62 20.73 -0.99
N ARG A 24 0.42 21.52 0.05
CA ARG A 24 0.75 22.94 0.03
C ARG A 24 2.27 23.12 -0.13
N PRO A 25 2.74 24.05 -0.98
CA PRO A 25 4.18 24.19 -1.23
C PRO A 25 5.03 24.54 -0.01
N ASP A 26 4.45 25.17 1.00
CA ASP A 26 5.10 25.72 2.19
C ASP A 26 4.77 24.99 3.49
N SER A 27 4.03 23.88 3.42
CA SER A 27 3.64 23.09 4.59
C SER A 27 3.30 21.65 4.21
N ASN A 28 3.07 20.81 5.22
CA ASN A 28 2.65 19.42 5.04
C ASN A 28 1.10 19.28 4.94
N GLU A 29 0.39 20.37 4.65
CA GLU A 29 -1.06 20.34 4.50
C GLU A 29 -1.44 19.69 3.17
N VAL A 30 -2.29 18.66 3.23
CA VAL A 30 -2.87 18.05 2.04
C VAL A 30 -3.99 18.92 1.53
N LEU A 31 -3.87 19.44 0.33
CA LEU A 31 -4.88 20.28 -0.34
C LEU A 31 -5.92 19.44 -1.07
N ALA A 32 -5.50 18.33 -1.65
CA ALA A 32 -6.40 17.44 -2.40
C ALA A 32 -5.85 16.01 -2.42
N VAL A 33 -6.77 15.06 -2.55
CA VAL A 33 -6.50 13.67 -2.90
C VAL A 33 -7.06 13.45 -4.29
N LEU A 34 -6.26 12.91 -5.20
CA LEU A 34 -6.54 12.72 -6.62
C LEU A 34 -6.76 11.24 -6.92
N ASP A 35 -7.23 10.96 -8.15
CA ASP A 35 -7.26 9.61 -8.73
C ASP A 35 -8.23 8.63 -8.02
N TRP A 36 -9.47 9.08 -7.86
CA TRP A 36 -10.55 8.34 -7.21
C TRP A 36 -11.20 7.26 -8.10
N GLU A 37 -10.64 6.94 -9.26
CA GLU A 37 -11.27 6.03 -10.23
C GLU A 37 -11.44 4.58 -9.70
N LEU A 38 -10.62 4.18 -8.71
CA LEU A 38 -10.70 2.87 -8.06
C LEU A 38 -11.54 2.88 -6.78
N SER A 39 -12.16 4.02 -6.46
CA SER A 39 -12.91 4.18 -5.22
C SER A 39 -14.16 3.30 -5.17
N THR A 40 -14.45 2.79 -3.98
CA THR A 40 -15.61 1.95 -3.71
C THR A 40 -16.02 2.07 -2.24
N LEU A 41 -17.11 1.40 -1.88
CA LEU A 41 -17.44 1.16 -0.47
C LEU A 41 -16.71 -0.08 0.03
N GLY A 42 -16.00 0.04 1.13
CA GLY A 42 -15.21 -1.06 1.67
C GLY A 42 -14.62 -0.78 3.05
N ASP A 43 -13.73 -1.65 3.46
CA ASP A 43 -13.01 -1.54 4.73
C ASP A 43 -11.95 -0.44 4.67
N PRO A 44 -12.02 0.61 5.51
CA PRO A 44 -11.03 1.70 5.52
C PRO A 44 -9.61 1.24 5.86
N ILE A 45 -9.46 0.09 6.53
CA ILE A 45 -8.13 -0.47 6.83
C ILE A 45 -7.43 -0.93 5.55
N ALA A 46 -8.17 -1.25 4.49
CA ALA A 46 -7.57 -1.61 3.20
C ALA A 46 -6.74 -0.45 2.60
N ASP A 47 -7.24 0.80 2.67
CA ASP A 47 -6.50 1.99 2.23
C ASP A 47 -5.36 2.33 3.19
N PHE A 48 -5.63 2.32 4.50
CA PHE A 48 -4.62 2.62 5.49
C PHE A 48 -3.44 1.64 5.40
N SER A 49 -3.70 0.34 5.34
CA SER A 49 -2.65 -0.68 5.21
C SER A 49 -1.90 -0.58 3.88
N TYR A 50 -2.55 -0.15 2.80
CA TYR A 50 -1.87 0.09 1.52
C TYR A 50 -0.82 1.20 1.63
N LEU A 51 -1.14 2.31 2.31
CA LEU A 51 -0.16 3.36 2.62
C LEU A 51 0.95 2.81 3.53
N MET A 52 0.60 2.01 4.54
CA MET A 52 1.54 1.44 5.51
C MET A 52 2.51 0.41 4.90
N LEU A 53 2.24 -0.13 3.71
CA LEU A 53 3.20 -0.98 2.99
C LEU A 53 4.54 -0.27 2.73
N ASN A 54 4.59 1.06 2.71
CA ASN A 54 5.84 1.79 2.54
C ASN A 54 6.84 1.51 3.67
N TRP A 55 6.39 1.21 4.89
CA TRP A 55 7.29 0.85 6.01
C TRP A 55 7.95 -0.52 5.82
N HIS A 56 7.36 -1.37 4.98
CA HIS A 56 7.84 -2.73 4.68
C HIS A 56 8.49 -2.86 3.30
N ASN A 57 8.44 -1.85 2.48
CA ASN A 57 9.07 -1.87 1.17
C ASN A 57 10.49 -1.32 1.26
N PRO A 58 11.49 -1.99 0.67
CA PRO A 58 12.86 -1.47 0.59
C PRO A 58 12.88 -0.09 -0.08
N HIS A 59 13.73 0.78 0.45
CA HIS A 59 13.93 2.10 -0.15
C HIS A 59 14.65 1.97 -1.51
N ASP A 60 13.97 2.33 -2.59
CA ASP A 60 14.48 2.25 -3.97
C ASP A 60 14.77 3.62 -4.60
N GLY A 61 14.82 4.68 -3.77
CA GLY A 61 15.00 6.06 -4.21
C GLY A 61 13.71 6.77 -4.66
N ARG A 62 12.57 6.06 -4.69
CA ARG A 62 11.25 6.62 -5.06
C ARG A 62 10.22 6.42 -3.97
N ALA A 63 10.15 5.22 -3.44
CA ALA A 63 9.22 4.82 -2.41
C ALA A 63 9.85 3.75 -1.53
N GLY A 64 9.16 3.42 -0.43
CA GLY A 64 9.69 2.49 0.55
C GLY A 64 10.54 3.15 1.62
N LEU A 65 10.39 2.69 2.85
CA LEU A 65 11.01 3.25 4.04
C LEU A 65 11.86 2.21 4.77
N GLU A 66 11.80 0.94 4.38
CA GLU A 66 12.57 -0.12 5.02
C GLU A 66 14.08 0.15 4.88
N GLY A 67 14.77 0.10 6.01
CA GLY A 67 16.22 0.36 6.09
C GLY A 67 16.62 1.83 6.29
N LEU A 68 15.67 2.77 6.32
CA LEU A 68 15.94 4.18 6.63
C LEU A 68 15.87 4.45 8.14
N ASP A 69 16.62 5.44 8.62
CA ASP A 69 16.44 5.99 9.96
C ASP A 69 15.23 6.94 9.97
N LEU A 70 14.07 6.37 10.26
CA LEU A 70 12.79 7.11 10.25
C LEU A 70 12.78 8.25 11.26
N LYS A 71 13.46 8.07 12.40
CA LYS A 71 13.53 9.09 13.45
C LYS A 71 14.32 10.30 13.01
N GLU A 72 15.47 10.10 12.37
CA GLU A 72 16.28 11.17 11.81
C GLU A 72 15.51 11.94 10.73
N LEU A 73 14.71 11.24 9.92
CA LEU A 73 13.89 11.82 8.87
C LEU A 73 12.60 12.48 9.39
N GLY A 74 12.29 12.36 10.68
CA GLY A 74 11.03 12.87 11.24
C GLY A 74 9.79 12.11 10.78
N ILE A 75 9.97 10.90 10.27
CA ILE A 75 8.89 10.00 9.84
C ILE A 75 8.47 9.14 11.05
N PRO A 76 7.16 9.03 11.35
CA PRO A 76 6.71 8.19 12.45
C PRO A 76 7.03 6.72 12.20
N SER A 77 7.24 5.94 13.26
CA SER A 77 7.24 4.50 13.17
C SER A 77 5.86 3.98 12.74
N GLN A 78 5.78 2.71 12.34
CA GLN A 78 4.49 2.10 12.01
C GLN A 78 3.52 2.16 13.19
N ASP A 79 3.98 1.85 14.40
CA ASP A 79 3.15 1.85 15.60
C ASP A 79 2.61 3.26 15.89
N GLU A 80 3.46 4.28 15.82
CA GLU A 80 3.04 5.68 15.98
C GLU A 80 2.04 6.11 14.92
N ALA A 81 2.18 5.64 13.67
CA ALA A 81 1.22 5.92 12.61
C ALA A 81 -0.14 5.24 12.86
N VAL A 82 -0.12 4.00 13.34
CA VAL A 82 -1.33 3.25 13.76
C VAL A 82 -2.02 3.97 14.92
N GLU A 83 -1.28 4.33 15.96
CA GLU A 83 -1.84 5.06 17.12
C GLU A 83 -2.52 6.37 16.68
N ARG A 84 -1.88 7.13 15.79
CA ARG A 84 -2.46 8.39 15.26
C ARG A 84 -3.72 8.14 14.43
N TYR A 85 -3.73 7.06 13.65
CA TYR A 85 -4.91 6.68 12.86
C TYR A 85 -6.08 6.34 13.79
N VAL A 86 -5.86 5.46 14.77
CA VAL A 86 -6.88 5.07 15.75
C VAL A 86 -7.40 6.28 16.54
N ALA A 87 -6.49 7.16 17.01
CA ALA A 87 -6.86 8.35 17.77
C ALA A 87 -7.74 9.33 16.98
N ARG A 88 -7.59 9.37 15.65
CA ARG A 88 -8.33 10.31 14.78
C ARG A 88 -9.64 9.74 14.25
N THR A 89 -9.66 8.45 13.97
CA THR A 89 -10.81 7.80 13.31
C THR A 89 -11.71 7.07 14.30
N GLY A 90 -11.15 6.62 15.43
CA GLY A 90 -11.82 5.70 16.35
C GLY A 90 -11.89 4.26 15.83
N TYR A 91 -11.41 3.98 14.62
CA TYR A 91 -11.40 2.63 14.06
C TYR A 91 -10.26 1.80 14.66
N PRO A 92 -10.56 0.62 15.22
CA PRO A 92 -9.51 -0.29 15.67
C PRO A 92 -8.75 -0.83 14.46
N VAL A 93 -7.43 -0.84 14.55
CA VAL A 93 -6.57 -1.44 13.54
C VAL A 93 -6.18 -2.85 14.01
N PRO A 94 -6.64 -3.91 13.32
CA PRO A 94 -6.23 -5.29 13.63
C PRO A 94 -4.78 -5.53 13.21
N PRO A 95 -4.19 -6.69 13.54
CA PRO A 95 -2.92 -7.12 12.95
C PRO A 95 -2.99 -7.00 11.42
N MET A 96 -2.04 -6.27 10.81
CA MET A 96 -2.16 -5.86 9.41
C MET A 96 -1.59 -6.87 8.41
N ASP A 97 -1.01 -7.99 8.86
CA ASP A 97 -0.37 -8.98 7.98
C ASP A 97 -1.32 -9.47 6.88
N TRP A 98 -2.58 -9.73 7.21
CA TRP A 98 -3.60 -10.11 6.23
C TRP A 98 -3.79 -9.02 5.15
N TYR A 99 -3.89 -7.77 5.57
CA TYR A 99 -4.09 -6.64 4.65
C TYR A 99 -2.83 -6.38 3.81
N PHE A 100 -1.64 -6.57 4.36
CA PHE A 100 -0.39 -6.48 3.61
C PHE A 100 -0.33 -7.58 2.55
N ALA A 101 -0.65 -8.83 2.91
CA ALA A 101 -0.75 -9.93 1.95
C ALA A 101 -1.74 -9.61 0.81
N TYR A 102 -2.93 -9.15 1.16
CA TYR A 102 -3.97 -8.75 0.21
C TYR A 102 -3.50 -7.65 -0.74
N ASN A 103 -2.93 -6.57 -0.21
CA ASN A 103 -2.48 -5.45 -1.03
C ASN A 103 -1.30 -5.81 -1.93
N LEU A 104 -0.36 -6.61 -1.45
CA LEU A 104 0.77 -7.10 -2.26
C LEU A 104 0.31 -8.06 -3.36
N PHE A 105 -0.64 -8.94 -3.06
CA PHE A 105 -1.26 -9.81 -4.06
C PHE A 105 -1.97 -9.00 -5.15
N ARG A 106 -2.74 -7.98 -4.76
CA ARG A 106 -3.38 -7.05 -5.69
C ARG A 106 -2.36 -6.35 -6.59
N LEU A 107 -1.26 -5.83 -6.01
CA LEU A 107 -0.16 -5.23 -6.78
C LEU A 107 0.50 -6.22 -7.73
N ALA A 108 0.75 -7.45 -7.29
CA ALA A 108 1.32 -8.50 -8.13
C ALA A 108 0.41 -8.78 -9.35
N GLY A 109 -0.91 -8.81 -9.16
CA GLY A 109 -1.87 -8.93 -10.24
C GLY A 109 -1.80 -7.80 -11.27
N ILE A 110 -1.68 -6.55 -10.80
CA ILE A 110 -1.49 -5.36 -11.66
C ILE A 110 -0.18 -5.48 -12.45
N MET A 111 0.93 -5.83 -11.78
CA MET A 111 2.24 -6.00 -12.43
C MET A 111 2.24 -7.15 -13.43
N GLN A 112 1.50 -8.23 -13.15
CA GLN A 112 1.32 -9.33 -14.09
C GLN A 112 0.58 -8.89 -15.36
N GLY A 113 -0.41 -8.02 -15.23
CA GLY A 113 -1.08 -7.39 -16.38
C GLY A 113 -0.13 -6.52 -17.22
N ILE A 114 0.76 -5.76 -16.56
CA ILE A 114 1.81 -4.99 -17.24
C ILE A 114 2.79 -5.93 -17.97
N LYS A 115 3.21 -7.01 -17.30
CA LYS A 115 4.09 -8.03 -17.88
C LYS A 115 3.49 -8.64 -19.15
N LYS A 116 2.19 -8.94 -19.15
CA LYS A 116 1.50 -9.43 -20.33
C LYS A 116 1.60 -8.42 -21.48
N ARG A 117 1.35 -7.13 -21.23
CA ARG A 117 1.47 -6.07 -22.25
C ARG A 117 2.89 -5.92 -22.79
N VAL A 118 3.90 -6.10 -21.95
CA VAL A 118 5.32 -6.09 -22.39
C VAL A 118 5.58 -7.26 -23.36
N ILE A 119 5.12 -8.46 -23.00
CA ILE A 119 5.29 -9.66 -23.85
C ILE A 119 4.58 -9.49 -25.20
N ASP A 120 3.38 -8.91 -25.20
CA ASP A 120 2.58 -8.67 -26.40
C ASP A 120 3.06 -7.47 -27.24
N GLY A 121 4.08 -6.73 -26.77
CA GLY A 121 4.58 -5.54 -27.45
C GLY A 121 3.62 -4.35 -27.42
N THR A 122 2.62 -4.34 -26.54
CA THR A 122 1.59 -3.31 -26.43
C THR A 122 1.81 -2.36 -25.25
N ALA A 123 2.92 -2.51 -24.51
CA ALA A 123 3.25 -1.63 -23.39
C ALA A 123 3.70 -0.26 -23.90
N SER A 124 3.03 0.81 -23.42
CA SER A 124 3.33 2.20 -23.79
C SER A 124 4.43 2.85 -22.94
N SER A 125 4.72 2.31 -21.75
CA SER A 125 5.68 2.89 -20.81
C SER A 125 7.09 2.29 -20.97
N ALA A 126 8.11 3.16 -21.03
CA ALA A 126 9.51 2.74 -20.99
C ALA A 126 9.88 1.96 -19.71
N HIS A 127 9.14 2.18 -18.62
CA HIS A 127 9.34 1.50 -17.33
C HIS A 127 8.60 0.16 -17.21
N ALA A 128 7.74 -0.19 -18.18
CA ALA A 128 6.91 -1.39 -18.09
C ALA A 128 7.73 -2.68 -17.90
N LYS A 129 8.91 -2.75 -18.53
CA LYS A 129 9.81 -3.91 -18.39
C LYS A 129 10.31 -4.06 -16.96
N SER A 130 10.86 -3.02 -16.35
CA SER A 130 11.33 -3.06 -14.97
C SER A 130 10.20 -3.31 -13.97
N MET A 131 9.00 -2.79 -14.21
CA MET A 131 7.82 -3.09 -13.42
C MET A 131 7.42 -4.56 -13.51
N SER A 132 7.55 -5.17 -14.68
CA SER A 132 7.21 -6.60 -14.90
C SER A 132 8.13 -7.56 -14.13
N GLU A 133 9.36 -7.14 -13.82
CA GLU A 133 10.32 -7.91 -13.04
C GLU A 133 10.01 -7.95 -11.54
N ARG A 134 9.13 -7.07 -11.07
CA ARG A 134 8.73 -6.97 -9.66
C ARG A 134 7.68 -8.00 -9.23
N VAL A 135 7.09 -8.77 -10.16
CA VAL A 135 6.01 -9.72 -9.83
C VAL A 135 6.46 -10.76 -8.81
N ALA A 136 7.60 -11.44 -9.04
CA ALA A 136 8.06 -12.48 -8.14
C ALA A 136 8.40 -11.94 -6.73
N PRO A 137 9.19 -10.85 -6.56
CA PRO A 137 9.42 -10.27 -5.25
C PRO A 137 8.14 -9.85 -4.51
N LEU A 138 7.12 -9.32 -5.21
CA LEU A 138 5.84 -8.98 -4.60
C LEU A 138 5.09 -10.21 -4.10
N VAL A 139 5.07 -11.29 -4.89
CA VAL A 139 4.43 -12.55 -4.51
C VAL A 139 5.12 -13.19 -3.30
N ASP A 140 6.46 -13.22 -3.32
CA ASP A 140 7.24 -13.77 -2.21
C ASP A 140 6.97 -13.01 -0.91
N ARG A 141 6.91 -11.67 -0.98
CA ARG A 141 6.58 -10.84 0.18
C ARG A 141 5.13 -11.02 0.62
N ALA A 142 4.19 -11.11 -0.32
CA ALA A 142 2.79 -11.39 -0.02
C ALA A 142 2.63 -12.72 0.73
N TYR A 143 3.37 -13.74 0.31
CA TYR A 143 3.35 -15.06 0.95
C TYR A 143 3.90 -15.01 2.38
N GLN A 144 4.96 -14.24 2.64
CA GLN A 144 5.49 -14.05 3.99
C GLN A 144 4.42 -13.47 4.94
N PHE A 145 3.73 -12.42 4.51
CA PHE A 145 2.64 -11.82 5.29
C PHE A 145 1.43 -12.76 5.41
N ALA A 146 1.09 -13.50 4.35
CA ALA A 146 0.03 -14.49 4.40
C ALA A 146 0.31 -15.57 5.46
N THR A 147 1.54 -16.08 5.49
CA THR A 147 1.96 -17.05 6.52
C THR A 147 1.91 -16.44 7.92
N ALA A 148 2.37 -15.19 8.11
CA ALA A 148 2.29 -14.49 9.38
C ALA A 148 0.84 -14.29 9.85
N ALA A 149 -0.09 -14.09 8.91
CA ALA A 149 -1.53 -14.00 9.18
C ALA A 149 -2.20 -15.38 9.42
N GLY A 150 -1.45 -16.49 9.38
CA GLY A 150 -1.97 -17.84 9.57
C GLY A 150 -2.73 -18.39 8.36
N MET A 151 -2.46 -17.87 7.17
CA MET A 151 -2.96 -18.44 5.91
C MET A 151 -2.00 -19.54 5.44
N ASP A 152 -2.53 -20.75 5.27
CA ASP A 152 -1.80 -21.93 4.76
C ASP A 152 -1.82 -21.97 3.21
#